data_2838532b30e623484c6c1518846c0606
#
_entry.id   2838532b30e623484c6c1518846c0606
#
_cell.length_a   1.000
_cell.length_b   1.000
_cell.length_c   1.000
_cell.angle_alpha   90.00
_cell.angle_beta   90.00
_cell.angle_gamma   90.00
#
_symmetry.space_group_name_H-M   'P 1'
#
loop_
_entity.id
_entity.type
_entity.pdbx_description
1 polymer ?
#
loop_
_entity_poly.entity_id
_entity_poly.type
_entity_poly.pdbx_seq_one_letter_code
_entity_poly.pdbx_strand_id
1 'polypeptide(L)'
;MKTVALFGAGQIGAMVSRLLGTGCGACCFADNSEEKWGGELAGIPIVSPRDALLFDPDAVCICVLDDERAAQMCSQLDALGYDGEIISPALLKTFDARSAQMRLIAEQINALAVPGDVAELGVFRGDFAVQINAAFSDRTIHLFDTFEGFCAADVDIETVSYTHLTLPTNSL
;
A
#
# COMPACT_ATOMS: atom_id res chain seq x y z
N MET A 1 12.18 -15.71 -15.12
CA MET A 1 11.71 -15.08 -13.88
C MET A 1 12.12 -13.61 -13.97
N LYS A 2 11.18 -12.66 -13.92
CA LYS A 2 11.51 -11.23 -13.97
C LYS A 2 12.29 -10.83 -12.70
N THR A 3 13.32 -10.01 -12.88
CA THR A 3 14.13 -9.46 -11.81
C THR A 3 13.68 -8.03 -11.49
N VAL A 4 13.51 -7.70 -10.22
CA VAL A 4 13.03 -6.39 -9.77
C VAL A 4 14.00 -5.81 -8.76
N ALA A 5 14.48 -4.59 -9.00
CA ALA A 5 15.16 -3.82 -7.97
C ALA A 5 14.12 -3.03 -7.14
N LEU A 6 14.27 -3.05 -5.83
CA LEU A 6 13.35 -2.38 -4.91
C LEU A 6 14.01 -1.09 -4.41
N PHE A 7 13.56 0.07 -4.89
CA PHE A 7 14.13 1.35 -4.49
C PHE A 7 13.47 1.89 -3.23
N GLY A 8 14.16 1.80 -2.13
CA GLY A 8 13.74 2.13 -0.76
C GLY A 8 13.84 0.91 0.16
N ALA A 9 14.97 0.76 0.86
CA ALA A 9 15.22 -0.29 1.84
C ALA A 9 14.63 0.08 3.22
N GLY A 10 13.31 0.22 3.28
CA GLY A 10 12.52 0.50 4.47
C GLY A 10 11.39 -0.50 4.65
N GLN A 11 10.43 -0.15 5.51
CA GLN A 11 9.28 -1.03 5.81
C GLN A 11 8.45 -1.37 4.56
N ILE A 12 8.23 -0.37 3.68
CA ILE A 12 7.48 -0.58 2.43
C ILE A 12 8.26 -1.53 1.51
N GLY A 13 9.57 -1.35 1.35
CA GLY A 13 10.41 -2.24 0.56
C GLY A 13 10.38 -3.68 1.08
N ALA A 14 10.50 -3.87 2.41
CA ALA A 14 10.40 -5.19 3.03
C ALA A 14 9.03 -5.84 2.83
N MET A 15 7.96 -5.05 2.80
CA MET A 15 6.62 -5.55 2.51
C MET A 15 6.51 -5.96 1.03
N VAL A 16 6.95 -5.10 0.12
CA VAL A 16 6.91 -5.36 -1.33
C VAL A 16 7.71 -6.61 -1.68
N SER A 17 8.91 -6.80 -1.09
CA SER A 17 9.73 -7.99 -1.35
C SER A 17 9.01 -9.31 -1.04
N ARG A 18 8.12 -9.31 -0.05
CA ARG A 18 7.30 -10.48 0.35
C ARG A 18 6.06 -10.66 -0.53
N LEU A 19 5.62 -9.62 -1.22
CA LEU A 19 4.45 -9.65 -2.11
C LEU A 19 4.81 -10.03 -3.55
N LEU A 20 6.11 -10.07 -3.90
CA LEU A 20 6.55 -10.52 -5.21
C LEU A 20 6.12 -11.99 -5.40
N GLY A 21 5.30 -12.22 -6.43
CA GLY A 21 4.81 -13.56 -6.75
C GLY A 21 5.89 -14.47 -7.35
N THR A 22 5.55 -15.74 -7.56
CA THR A 22 6.47 -16.80 -8.05
C THR A 22 7.12 -16.52 -9.42
N GLY A 23 6.62 -15.52 -10.17
CA GLY A 23 7.17 -15.09 -11.45
C GLY A 23 8.19 -13.96 -11.39
N CYS A 24 8.36 -13.33 -10.22
CA CYS A 24 9.24 -12.18 -10.01
C CYS A 24 10.16 -12.43 -8.80
N GLY A 25 11.40 -11.92 -8.86
CA GLY A 25 12.33 -11.98 -7.75
C GLY A 25 13.01 -10.64 -7.52
N ALA A 26 13.13 -10.21 -6.25
CA ALA A 26 13.93 -9.04 -5.93
C ALA A 26 15.42 -9.38 -6.06
N CYS A 27 16.16 -8.64 -6.89
CA CYS A 27 17.60 -8.83 -7.05
C CYS A 27 18.40 -8.02 -6.03
N CYS A 28 17.93 -6.83 -5.67
CA CYS A 28 18.55 -5.95 -4.67
C CYS A 28 17.56 -4.94 -4.15
N PHE A 29 17.92 -4.31 -3.02
CA PHE A 29 17.38 -3.02 -2.62
C PHE A 29 18.32 -1.91 -3.06
N ALA A 30 17.80 -0.85 -3.68
CA ALA A 30 18.47 0.43 -3.84
C ALA A 30 18.07 1.34 -2.67
N ASP A 31 18.99 2.08 -2.08
CA ASP A 31 18.68 3.07 -1.05
C ASP A 31 19.62 4.26 -1.15
N ASN A 32 19.11 5.47 -0.86
CA ASN A 32 19.92 6.69 -0.87
C ASN A 32 20.75 6.88 0.42
N SER A 33 20.47 6.10 1.46
CA SER A 33 21.24 6.14 2.71
C SER A 33 22.48 5.25 2.58
N GLU A 34 23.65 5.88 2.49
CA GLU A 34 24.94 5.19 2.40
C GLU A 34 25.21 4.25 3.58
N GLU A 35 24.65 4.58 4.75
CA GLU A 35 24.79 3.77 5.97
C GLU A 35 24.18 2.37 5.85
N LYS A 36 23.27 2.18 4.89
CA LYS A 36 22.61 0.89 4.65
C LYS A 36 23.36 0.01 3.65
N TRP A 37 24.24 0.61 2.82
CA TRP A 37 24.90 -0.12 1.76
C TRP A 37 25.82 -1.22 2.27
N GLY A 38 25.82 -2.33 1.58
CA GLY A 38 26.54 -3.53 1.99
C GLY A 38 25.79 -4.35 3.07
N GLY A 39 24.65 -3.85 3.58
CA GLY A 39 23.76 -4.60 4.44
C GLY A 39 22.75 -5.42 3.66
N GLU A 40 21.84 -6.05 4.39
CA GLU A 40 20.77 -6.87 3.81
C GLU A 40 19.43 -6.54 4.49
N LEU A 41 18.35 -6.65 3.72
CA LEU A 41 16.98 -6.60 4.21
C LEU A 41 16.22 -7.82 3.67
N ALA A 42 15.69 -8.64 4.56
CA ALA A 42 15.01 -9.90 4.21
C ALA A 42 15.88 -10.86 3.36
N GLY A 43 17.20 -10.88 3.57
CA GLY A 43 18.15 -11.69 2.80
C GLY A 43 18.46 -11.16 1.39
N ILE A 44 18.05 -9.92 1.08
CA ILE A 44 18.29 -9.26 -0.20
C ILE A 44 19.31 -8.12 0.04
N PRO A 45 20.38 -8.00 -0.77
CA PRO A 45 21.43 -7.00 -0.56
C PRO A 45 20.91 -5.57 -0.75
N ILE A 46 21.46 -4.65 0.03
CA ILE A 46 21.20 -3.19 -0.09
C ILE A 46 22.40 -2.54 -0.72
N VAL A 47 22.18 -1.82 -1.81
CA VAL A 47 23.24 -1.18 -2.61
C VAL A 47 22.88 0.27 -2.94
N SER A 48 23.83 1.01 -3.51
CA SER A 48 23.53 2.33 -4.04
C SER A 48 22.55 2.26 -5.23
N PRO A 49 21.78 3.33 -5.52
CA PRO A 49 20.90 3.34 -6.70
C PRO A 49 21.67 3.09 -8.02
N ARG A 50 22.90 3.54 -8.13
CA ARG A 50 23.77 3.28 -9.28
C ARG A 50 24.14 1.80 -9.38
N ASP A 51 24.54 1.19 -8.28
CA ASP A 51 24.96 -0.22 -8.26
C ASP A 51 23.78 -1.16 -8.46
N ALA A 52 22.57 -0.73 -8.07
CA ALA A 52 21.35 -1.50 -8.31
C ALA A 52 21.08 -1.72 -9.81
N LEU A 53 21.48 -0.76 -10.67
CA LEU A 53 21.32 -0.89 -12.11
C LEU A 53 22.33 -1.88 -12.73
N LEU A 54 23.42 -2.22 -12.03
CA LEU A 54 24.37 -3.24 -12.47
C LEU A 54 23.80 -4.67 -12.35
N PHE A 55 22.72 -4.85 -11.61
CA PHE A 55 21.96 -6.12 -11.55
C PHE A 55 21.09 -6.34 -12.78
N ASP A 56 21.03 -5.37 -13.70
CA ASP A 56 20.23 -5.41 -14.93
C ASP A 56 18.76 -5.80 -14.65
N PRO A 57 18.05 -5.04 -13.77
CA PRO A 57 16.70 -5.41 -13.39
C PRO A 57 15.70 -5.15 -14.53
N ASP A 58 14.78 -6.09 -14.75
CA ASP A 58 13.66 -5.94 -15.70
C ASP A 58 12.71 -4.79 -15.31
N ALA A 59 12.64 -4.45 -14.00
CA ALA A 59 11.88 -3.33 -13.50
C ALA A 59 12.49 -2.78 -12.20
N VAL A 60 12.23 -1.50 -11.92
CA VAL A 60 12.51 -0.87 -10.63
C VAL A 60 11.18 -0.51 -9.95
N CYS A 61 10.94 -1.04 -8.75
CA CYS A 61 9.78 -0.70 -7.94
C CYS A 61 10.17 0.37 -6.91
N ILE A 62 9.50 1.54 -6.97
CA ILE A 62 9.68 2.61 -6.00
C ILE A 62 8.95 2.24 -4.71
N CYS A 63 9.67 2.09 -3.60
CA CYS A 63 9.14 1.59 -2.33
C CYS A 63 8.95 2.69 -1.29
N VAL A 64 8.33 3.81 -1.70
CA VAL A 64 7.90 4.91 -0.84
C VAL A 64 6.47 5.30 -1.16
N LEU A 65 5.71 5.79 -0.17
CA LEU A 65 4.31 6.21 -0.34
C LEU A 65 4.16 7.73 -0.51
N ASP A 66 5.21 8.47 -0.24
CA ASP A 66 5.25 9.91 -0.41
C ASP A 66 5.47 10.27 -1.90
N ASP A 67 4.54 11.03 -2.49
CA ASP A 67 4.53 11.31 -3.92
C ASP A 67 5.73 12.16 -4.36
N GLU A 68 6.15 13.10 -3.51
CA GLU A 68 7.27 13.98 -3.82
C GLU A 68 8.59 13.20 -3.82
N ARG A 69 8.79 12.35 -2.81
CA ARG A 69 9.95 11.43 -2.76
C ARG A 69 9.94 10.43 -3.91
N ALA A 70 8.77 9.89 -4.26
CA ALA A 70 8.65 8.97 -5.40
C ALA A 70 9.06 9.66 -6.70
N ALA A 71 8.61 10.90 -6.94
CA ALA A 71 8.99 11.68 -8.11
C ALA A 71 10.49 11.97 -8.14
N GLN A 72 11.11 12.31 -6.99
CA GLN A 72 12.56 12.50 -6.88
C GLN A 72 13.32 11.22 -7.22
N MET A 73 12.85 10.06 -6.75
CA MET A 73 13.50 8.77 -7.04
C MET A 73 13.36 8.38 -8.52
N CYS A 74 12.22 8.65 -9.15
CA CYS A 74 12.05 8.48 -10.60
C CYS A 74 13.04 9.37 -11.37
N SER A 75 13.11 10.66 -11.03
CA SER A 75 14.06 11.59 -11.67
C SER A 75 15.52 11.19 -11.48
N GLN A 76 15.84 10.57 -10.33
CA GLN A 76 17.17 10.02 -10.06
C GLN A 76 17.50 8.83 -10.97
N LEU A 77 16.53 7.93 -11.22
CA LEU A 77 16.70 6.82 -12.15
C LEU A 77 16.92 7.30 -13.58
N ASP A 78 16.14 8.30 -14.01
CA ASP A 78 16.33 8.94 -15.33
C ASP A 78 17.75 9.54 -15.46
N ALA A 79 18.22 10.25 -14.43
CA ALA A 79 19.56 10.84 -14.40
C ALA A 79 20.69 9.79 -14.39
N LEU A 80 20.43 8.59 -13.89
CA LEU A 80 21.34 7.43 -13.94
C LEU A 80 21.27 6.68 -15.28
N GLY A 81 20.36 7.07 -16.19
CA GLY A 81 20.20 6.49 -17.51
C GLY A 81 19.38 5.20 -17.53
N TYR A 82 18.52 4.97 -16.51
CA TYR A 82 17.62 3.84 -16.51
C TYR A 82 16.42 4.12 -17.41
N ASP A 83 16.20 3.27 -18.41
CA ASP A 83 15.12 3.34 -19.40
C ASP A 83 14.13 2.17 -19.31
N GLY A 84 14.29 1.34 -18.28
CA GLY A 84 13.41 0.20 -18.02
C GLY A 84 12.08 0.56 -17.35
N GLU A 85 11.30 -0.45 -17.04
CA GLU A 85 9.99 -0.30 -16.39
C GLU A 85 10.14 0.23 -14.96
N ILE A 86 9.45 1.34 -14.64
CA ILE A 86 9.35 1.87 -13.28
C ILE A 86 7.94 1.58 -12.73
N ILE A 87 7.87 0.78 -11.68
CA ILE A 87 6.63 0.48 -10.96
C ILE A 87 6.43 1.57 -9.91
N SER A 88 5.45 2.43 -10.13
CA SER A 88 5.14 3.55 -9.23
C SER A 88 4.44 3.10 -7.96
N PRO A 89 4.66 3.77 -6.81
CA PRO A 89 3.93 3.54 -5.56
C PRO A 89 2.43 3.84 -5.69
N ALA A 90 1.98 4.53 -6.73
CA ALA A 90 0.56 4.69 -7.03
C ALA A 90 -0.16 3.34 -7.15
N LEU A 91 0.52 2.29 -7.65
CA LEU A 91 0.03 0.92 -7.63
C LEU A 91 -0.11 0.36 -6.20
N LEU A 92 0.80 0.72 -5.28
CA LEU A 92 0.71 0.33 -3.87
C LEU A 92 -0.40 1.09 -3.12
N LYS A 93 -0.69 2.32 -3.52
CA LYS A 93 -1.84 3.09 -3.00
C LYS A 93 -3.17 2.54 -3.51
N THR A 94 -3.22 2.00 -4.73
CA THR A 94 -4.41 1.32 -5.26
C THR A 94 -4.60 -0.08 -4.67
N PHE A 95 -3.56 -0.69 -4.11
CA PHE A 95 -3.65 -1.92 -3.34
C PHE A 95 -4.05 -1.60 -1.90
N ASP A 96 -5.23 -1.08 -1.72
CA ASP A 96 -5.85 -0.96 -0.40
C ASP A 96 -6.28 -2.37 0.04
N ALA A 97 -5.62 -2.89 1.09
CA ALA A 97 -5.93 -4.19 1.66
C ALA A 97 -7.41 -4.28 2.10
N ARG A 98 -8.00 -3.16 2.53
CA ARG A 98 -9.42 -3.04 2.87
C ARG A 98 -10.30 -3.29 1.64
N SER A 99 -9.97 -2.67 0.50
CA SER A 99 -10.68 -2.87 -0.76
C SER A 99 -10.53 -4.29 -1.29
N ALA A 100 -9.34 -4.89 -1.19
CA ALA A 100 -9.11 -6.28 -1.58
C ALA A 100 -9.92 -7.25 -0.72
N GLN A 101 -9.92 -7.06 0.59
CA GLN A 101 -10.69 -7.87 1.54
C GLN A 101 -12.20 -7.73 1.30
N MET A 102 -12.68 -6.50 1.07
CA MET A 102 -14.09 -6.25 0.75
C MET A 102 -14.52 -7.01 -0.51
N ARG A 103 -13.71 -7.02 -1.57
CA ARG A 103 -14.00 -7.77 -2.79
C ARG A 103 -14.10 -9.27 -2.54
N LEU A 104 -13.16 -9.85 -1.77
CA LEU A 104 -13.22 -11.26 -1.40
C LEU A 104 -14.48 -11.60 -0.59
N ILE A 105 -14.86 -10.74 0.35
CA ILE A 105 -16.10 -10.90 1.12
C ILE A 105 -17.32 -10.79 0.20
N ALA A 106 -17.34 -9.83 -0.73
CA ALA A 106 -18.42 -9.66 -1.69
C ALA A 106 -18.58 -10.89 -2.58
N GLU A 107 -17.48 -11.46 -3.08
CA GLU A 107 -17.49 -12.71 -3.86
C GLU A 107 -18.12 -13.86 -3.05
N GLN A 108 -17.75 -14.01 -1.78
CA GLN A 108 -18.31 -15.05 -0.91
C GLN A 108 -19.80 -14.84 -0.63
N ILE A 109 -20.21 -13.61 -0.32
CA ILE A 109 -21.61 -13.26 -0.05
C ILE A 109 -22.47 -13.53 -1.29
N ASN A 110 -21.98 -13.16 -2.49
CA ASN A 110 -22.69 -13.39 -3.73
C ASN A 110 -22.73 -14.88 -4.08
N ALA A 111 -21.62 -15.62 -3.92
CA ALA A 111 -21.58 -17.06 -4.16
C ALA A 111 -22.52 -17.86 -3.23
N LEU A 112 -22.67 -17.43 -1.98
CA LEU A 112 -23.59 -18.04 -1.00
C LEU A 112 -25.02 -17.49 -1.08
N ALA A 113 -25.30 -16.55 -1.99
CA ALA A 113 -26.59 -15.88 -2.14
C ALA A 113 -27.15 -15.33 -0.81
N VAL A 114 -26.28 -14.77 0.04
CA VAL A 114 -26.70 -14.19 1.33
C VAL A 114 -27.59 -12.99 1.05
N PRO A 115 -28.85 -12.96 1.53
CA PRO A 115 -29.75 -11.84 1.28
C PRO A 115 -29.44 -10.65 2.19
N GLY A 116 -29.93 -9.46 1.78
CA GLY A 116 -29.89 -8.24 2.58
C GLY A 116 -29.11 -7.12 1.91
N ASP A 117 -29.23 -5.93 2.49
CA ASP A 117 -28.53 -4.73 2.06
C ASP A 117 -27.14 -4.67 2.65
N VAL A 118 -26.36 -3.67 2.25
CA VAL A 118 -25.01 -3.41 2.75
C VAL A 118 -24.95 -2.05 3.43
N ALA A 119 -23.96 -1.86 4.32
CA ALA A 119 -23.80 -0.61 5.05
C ALA A 119 -22.33 -0.25 5.20
N GLU A 120 -22.05 1.06 5.22
CA GLU A 120 -20.75 1.62 5.56
C GLU A 120 -20.91 2.58 6.75
N LEU A 121 -20.07 2.40 7.76
CA LEU A 121 -19.93 3.31 8.89
C LEU A 121 -18.62 4.08 8.78
N GLY A 122 -18.68 5.41 8.77
CA GLY A 122 -17.51 6.26 8.56
C GLY A 122 -17.20 6.41 7.06
N VAL A 123 -18.04 7.15 6.36
CA VAL A 123 -18.02 7.26 4.88
C VAL A 123 -16.96 8.24 4.38
N PHE A 124 -16.68 9.29 5.16
CA PHE A 124 -15.77 10.38 4.82
C PHE A 124 -16.05 10.95 3.40
N ARG A 125 -15.20 10.68 2.39
CA ARG A 125 -15.37 11.17 1.01
C ARG A 125 -16.16 10.23 0.11
N GLY A 126 -16.56 9.06 0.60
CA GLY A 126 -17.33 8.09 -0.16
C GLY A 126 -16.53 7.20 -1.11
N ASP A 127 -15.21 7.30 -1.14
CA ASP A 127 -14.37 6.51 -2.07
C ASP A 127 -14.55 5.00 -1.87
N PHE A 128 -14.75 4.56 -0.63
CA PHE A 128 -14.99 3.16 -0.31
C PHE A 128 -16.45 2.77 -0.54
N ALA A 129 -17.40 3.68 -0.28
CA ALA A 129 -18.83 3.48 -0.60
C ALA A 129 -19.04 3.18 -2.09
N VAL A 130 -18.32 3.87 -2.97
CA VAL A 130 -18.37 3.62 -4.43
C VAL A 130 -17.92 2.20 -4.76
N GLN A 131 -16.88 1.69 -4.09
CA GLN A 131 -16.39 0.34 -4.30
C GLN A 131 -17.36 -0.72 -3.76
N ILE A 132 -17.97 -0.48 -2.59
CA ILE A 132 -19.02 -1.36 -2.04
C ILE A 132 -20.21 -1.40 -3.01
N ASN A 133 -20.67 -0.23 -3.48
CA ASN A 133 -21.80 -0.17 -4.42
C ASN A 133 -21.51 -0.89 -5.74
N ALA A 134 -20.28 -0.83 -6.23
CA ALA A 134 -19.88 -1.56 -7.45
C ALA A 134 -19.85 -3.08 -7.23
N ALA A 135 -19.49 -3.55 -6.03
CA ALA A 135 -19.45 -4.97 -5.69
C ALA A 135 -20.85 -5.57 -5.38
N PHE A 136 -21.80 -4.73 -4.99
CA PHE A 136 -23.18 -5.09 -4.63
C PHE A 136 -24.19 -4.21 -5.37
N SER A 137 -24.08 -4.17 -6.70
CA SER A 137 -24.88 -3.27 -7.55
C SER A 137 -26.41 -3.54 -7.54
N ASP A 138 -26.83 -4.69 -7.02
CA ASP A 138 -28.21 -5.13 -6.87
C ASP A 138 -28.78 -4.86 -5.47
N ARG A 139 -28.02 -4.24 -4.57
CA ARG A 139 -28.40 -4.00 -3.18
C ARG A 139 -28.41 -2.52 -2.85
N THR A 140 -29.17 -2.15 -1.82
CA THR A 140 -29.12 -0.81 -1.25
C THR A 140 -27.88 -0.69 -0.36
N ILE A 141 -27.10 0.37 -0.52
CA ILE A 141 -26.04 0.73 0.42
C ILE A 141 -26.56 1.79 1.39
N HIS A 142 -26.45 1.51 2.68
CA HIS A 142 -26.76 2.44 3.77
C HIS A 142 -25.48 3.11 4.27
N LEU A 143 -25.42 4.43 4.21
CA LEU A 143 -24.24 5.22 4.57
C LEU A 143 -24.47 5.91 5.92
N PHE A 144 -23.56 5.70 6.85
CA PHE A 144 -23.60 6.28 8.19
C PHE A 144 -22.34 7.10 8.43
N ASP A 145 -22.50 8.41 8.54
CA ASP A 145 -21.45 9.38 8.85
C ASP A 145 -22.10 10.62 9.49
N THR A 146 -21.32 11.47 10.13
CA THR A 146 -21.82 12.76 10.60
C THR A 146 -22.02 13.70 9.42
N PHE A 147 -21.28 13.53 8.32
CA PHE A 147 -21.22 14.38 7.12
C PHE A 147 -20.86 15.85 7.42
N GLU A 148 -20.44 16.14 8.64
CA GLU A 148 -20.05 17.47 9.12
C GLU A 148 -18.55 17.56 9.42
N GLY A 149 -17.84 16.42 9.31
CA GLY A 149 -16.44 16.29 9.71
C GLY A 149 -16.29 16.13 11.24
N PHE A 150 -15.05 16.19 11.71
CA PHE A 150 -14.73 16.11 13.12
C PHE A 150 -14.94 17.47 13.80
N CYS A 151 -15.55 17.50 14.96
CA CYS A 151 -15.61 18.72 15.78
C CYS A 151 -14.26 18.97 16.48
N ALA A 152 -14.01 20.20 16.94
CA ALA A 152 -12.75 20.55 17.59
C ALA A 152 -12.44 19.68 18.83
N ALA A 153 -13.47 19.26 19.57
CA ALA A 153 -13.30 18.36 20.71
C ALA A 153 -12.86 16.95 20.31
N ASP A 154 -13.28 16.44 19.16
CA ASP A 154 -12.87 15.14 18.64
C ASP A 154 -11.40 15.15 18.21
N VAL A 155 -10.95 16.26 17.61
CA VAL A 155 -9.55 16.44 17.19
C VAL A 155 -8.62 16.50 18.40
N ASP A 156 -9.02 17.15 19.48
CA ASP A 156 -8.25 17.22 20.73
C ASP A 156 -8.11 15.83 21.39
N ILE A 157 -9.15 14.99 21.34
CA ILE A 157 -9.12 13.61 21.84
C ILE A 157 -8.20 12.74 20.99
N GLU A 158 -8.24 12.84 19.66
CA GLU A 158 -7.36 12.09 18.77
C GLU A 158 -5.89 12.47 18.92
N THR A 159 -5.56 13.72 19.15
CA THR A 159 -4.18 14.18 19.37
C THR A 159 -3.55 13.55 20.62
N VAL A 160 -4.36 13.16 21.62
CA VAL A 160 -3.92 12.50 22.84
C VAL A 160 -3.92 10.97 22.74
N SER A 161 -4.66 10.38 21.78
CA SER A 161 -4.96 8.94 21.73
C SER A 161 -3.99 8.08 20.92
N TYR A 162 -3.03 8.65 20.19
CA TYR A 162 -2.11 7.85 19.37
C TYR A 162 -1.08 7.03 20.15
N THR A 163 -1.07 7.08 21.47
CA THR A 163 -0.12 6.31 22.29
C THR A 163 -0.64 4.97 22.80
N HIS A 164 -1.95 4.74 22.91
CA HIS A 164 -2.49 3.45 23.37
C HIS A 164 -3.94 3.22 22.92
N LEU A 165 -4.15 2.57 21.77
CA LEU A 165 -5.41 1.91 21.46
C LEU A 165 -5.42 0.51 22.08
N THR A 166 -5.82 0.40 23.32
CA THR A 166 -6.32 -0.86 23.86
C THR A 166 -7.80 -0.95 23.52
N LEU A 167 -8.14 -1.81 22.55
CA LEU A 167 -9.55 -2.19 22.35
C LEU A 167 -10.06 -2.85 23.65
N PRO A 168 -11.22 -2.43 24.19
CA PRO A 168 -11.80 -3.15 25.31
C PRO A 168 -12.16 -4.56 24.83
N THR A 169 -11.43 -5.55 25.29
CA THR A 169 -11.82 -6.95 25.14
C THR A 169 -12.99 -7.19 26.08
N ASN A 170 -14.20 -7.16 25.57
CA ASN A 170 -15.34 -7.74 26.27
C ASN A 170 -15.15 -9.26 26.27
N SER A 171 -14.61 -9.79 27.37
CA SER A 171 -14.74 -11.19 27.70
C SER A 171 -16.18 -11.44 28.14
N LEU A 172 -16.94 -12.16 27.36
CA LEU A 172 -18.11 -12.91 27.80
C LEU A 172 -17.68 -14.35 28.04
#